data_6b0e9c60d68f47945fb0b381b9c0b8a1
#
_entry.id   6b0e9c60d68f47945fb0b381b9c0b8a1
#
_cell.length_a   1.000
_cell.length_b   1.000
_cell.length_c   1.000
_cell.angle_alpha   90.00
_cell.angle_beta   90.00
_cell.angle_gamma   90.00
#
_symmetry.space_group_name_H-M   'P 1'
#
loop_
_entity.id
_entity.type
_entity.pdbx_description
1 polymer ?
#
loop_
_entity_poly.entity_id
_entity_poly.type
_entity_poly.pdbx_seq_one_letter_code
_entity_poly.pdbx_strand_id
1 'polypeptide(L)'
;MSSSESPSTTPREPSAGNPPATSLGRRSLLRLAGVGTLAVAGLTGLSGCTSAQGPVPLPVEAARGTPSPGGRLRIARPANSRAETLDPAASLSAYEYLGALYNRLVRLDETGRPVPDLATDWSVTPDARRWTFRLRDGVRFHDGRPFTSRDAAFTLAHILDPAVGSPQAGVLSSVMSAGGLSTPDPTTLVIDLDSPHSGLPSLFSAYQCYVVPDGSTAAEVTTAGIGTGPFRLSSFRPGGRGTVEAYDEHFAGRPILDGIDFYSIQDTQARVNALLAEQIDLISQTNLDFTTAQVVAASTAATIARVRNGQWYTIPLLATSREFSDVRVRQAMKLAYDPQRILDVAVQGAGTVGNDNPVVPTDAAYLPTTHVRDPERARALLAEAGHPDGFSVELSTSTLDPVFTPMAVSFANSVADAGIRVRVRNESADSYYTPVWMVKPAMVTYWYTGRPIDQLLNQIFRSGSSYNESAWSNPTFDSVLDAARAEVDPERRLQHYHDAQELIITEGATITPMFADRFVGLSRKVLNYHEYGFEFDYLRIGLR
;
A
#
# COMPACT_ATOMS: atom_id res chain seq x y z
N MET A 1 58.85 -16.99 21.63
CA MET A 1 60.01 -16.51 20.89
C MET A 1 59.48 -15.53 19.88
N SER A 2 59.57 -14.35 20.26
CA SER A 2 60.28 -13.14 19.76
C SER A 2 59.65 -12.63 18.46
N SER A 3 58.90 -11.56 18.54
CA SER A 3 59.25 -10.11 18.55
C SER A 3 59.75 -9.62 17.20
N SER A 4 59.05 -8.63 16.58
CA SER A 4 59.42 -7.21 16.58
C SER A 4 58.54 -6.46 15.56
N GLU A 5 57.74 -5.51 15.96
CA GLU A 5 57.93 -4.04 15.98
C GLU A 5 58.20 -3.38 14.62
N SER A 6 57.20 -2.62 14.15
CA SER A 6 57.07 -1.24 13.68
C SER A 6 58.31 -0.45 13.18
N PRO A 7 58.16 0.75 12.56
CA PRO A 7 57.01 1.59 12.15
C PRO A 7 57.14 2.17 10.72
N SER A 8 56.09 2.71 10.16
CA SER A 8 56.13 3.53 8.96
C SER A 8 55.51 4.92 9.18
N THR A 9 56.30 5.88 8.83
CA THR A 9 56.10 7.33 8.87
C THR A 9 55.15 7.82 7.82
N THR A 10 54.21 8.68 8.23
CA THR A 10 53.38 9.53 7.36
C THR A 10 54.14 10.82 6.98
N PRO A 11 53.95 11.35 5.75
CA PRO A 11 54.28 12.74 5.44
C PRO A 11 53.05 13.65 5.60
N ARG A 12 53.27 14.79 6.25
CA ARG A 12 52.34 15.92 6.36
C ARG A 12 52.24 16.67 5.03
N GLU A 13 51.02 17.00 4.60
CA GLU A 13 50.74 18.03 3.60
C GLU A 13 50.55 19.41 4.26
N PRO A 14 50.85 20.52 3.55
CA PRO A 14 50.81 21.87 4.11
C PRO A 14 49.42 22.50 3.94
N SER A 15 49.07 23.25 4.96
CA SER A 15 47.86 24.07 5.08
C SER A 15 47.83 25.24 4.07
N ALA A 16 46.76 25.34 3.27
CA ALA A 16 46.42 26.54 2.52
C ALA A 16 45.37 27.36 3.29
N GLY A 17 45.71 28.65 3.51
CA GLY A 17 44.89 29.57 4.31
C GLY A 17 43.64 30.04 3.61
N ASN A 18 42.60 30.24 4.41
CA ASN A 18 41.35 30.90 4.03
C ASN A 18 41.52 32.42 4.07
N PRO A 19 40.96 33.18 3.10
CA PRO A 19 40.81 34.65 3.21
C PRO A 19 39.57 35.03 4.05
N PRO A 20 39.54 36.23 4.65
CA PRO A 20 38.56 36.60 5.65
C PRO A 20 37.19 36.99 5.05
N ALA A 21 36.13 36.57 5.75
CA ALA A 21 34.78 36.97 5.47
C ALA A 21 34.51 38.41 5.89
N THR A 22 34.11 39.25 4.94
CA THR A 22 33.60 40.61 5.17
C THR A 22 32.14 40.55 5.61
N SER A 23 31.89 40.97 6.85
CA SER A 23 30.56 41.18 7.43
C SER A 23 29.95 42.45 6.86
N LEU A 24 28.83 42.37 6.13
CA LEU A 24 27.99 43.48 5.79
C LEU A 24 26.89 43.67 6.85
N GLY A 25 26.97 44.79 7.55
CA GLY A 25 26.12 45.16 8.65
C GLY A 25 24.67 45.48 8.25
N ARG A 26 23.76 45.06 9.15
CA ARG A 26 22.33 45.39 9.16
C ARG A 26 22.07 46.88 9.52
N ARG A 27 22.43 47.84 8.67
CA ARG A 27 22.01 49.25 8.88
C ARG A 27 22.11 50.01 7.57
N SER A 28 21.19 49.84 6.61
CA SER A 28 20.97 50.76 5.51
C SER A 28 19.73 50.41 4.69
N LEU A 29 18.55 50.45 5.31
CA LEU A 29 17.25 50.45 4.61
C LEU A 29 16.17 51.14 5.47
N LEU A 30 16.45 52.37 5.82
CA LEU A 30 15.46 53.32 6.35
C LEU A 30 15.90 54.72 5.99
N ARG A 31 15.48 55.22 4.82
CA ARG A 31 15.31 56.63 4.48
C ARG A 31 14.95 56.80 3.01
N LEU A 32 13.63 56.85 2.75
CA LEU A 32 13.03 57.64 1.69
C LEU A 32 11.51 57.61 1.93
N ALA A 33 11.09 58.43 2.89
CA ALA A 33 9.74 58.94 2.99
C ALA A 33 9.83 60.44 2.66
N GLY A 34 9.19 60.85 1.61
CA GLY A 34 9.15 62.24 1.14
C GLY A 34 7.95 62.47 0.24
N VAL A 35 6.85 62.87 0.86
CA VAL A 35 5.92 63.96 0.52
C VAL A 35 5.49 64.15 -0.95
N GLY A 36 4.19 63.95 -1.17
CA GLY A 36 3.47 64.41 -2.36
C GLY A 36 1.96 64.38 -2.13
N THR A 37 1.39 65.47 -1.68
CA THR A 37 -0.04 65.69 -1.41
C THR A 37 -0.84 66.02 -2.67
N LEU A 38 -2.11 65.53 -2.70
CA LEU A 38 -3.31 66.07 -3.36
C LEU A 38 -3.51 65.87 -4.87
N ALA A 39 -4.46 64.98 -5.18
CA ALA A 39 -5.61 65.35 -6.03
C ALA A 39 -6.76 64.40 -5.83
N VAL A 40 -7.86 64.85 -5.25
CA VAL A 40 -9.16 64.19 -5.18
C VAL A 40 -9.83 64.30 -6.53
N ALA A 41 -10.08 63.23 -7.22
CA ALA A 41 -11.09 63.16 -8.27
C ALA A 41 -11.71 61.76 -8.22
N GLY A 42 -13.02 61.71 -7.97
CA GLY A 42 -13.78 60.49 -7.80
C GLY A 42 -13.86 59.62 -9.04
N LEU A 43 -13.74 58.32 -8.81
CA LEU A 43 -14.22 57.29 -9.71
C LEU A 43 -14.77 56.15 -8.85
N THR A 44 -16.09 56.09 -8.89
CA THR A 44 -16.91 54.98 -8.36
C THR A 44 -16.59 53.66 -9.07
N GLY A 45 -16.38 52.65 -8.31
CA GLY A 45 -16.69 51.29 -8.71
C GLY A 45 -15.64 50.51 -9.48
N LEU A 46 -14.82 49.76 -8.75
CA LEU A 46 -14.34 48.43 -9.14
C LEU A 46 -13.88 47.73 -7.85
N SER A 47 -14.85 47.28 -7.05
CA SER A 47 -14.61 46.25 -6.04
C SER A 47 -14.31 44.96 -6.79
N GLY A 48 -13.06 44.81 -7.24
CA GLY A 48 -12.51 43.55 -7.63
C GLY A 48 -12.37 42.69 -6.38
N CYS A 49 -13.43 41.99 -5.99
CA CYS A 49 -13.30 40.80 -5.14
C CYS A 49 -12.41 39.82 -5.90
N THR A 50 -11.13 39.79 -5.57
CA THR A 50 -10.34 38.57 -5.76
C THR A 50 -10.99 37.55 -4.87
N SER A 51 -12.00 36.82 -5.41
CA SER A 51 -12.44 35.59 -4.86
C SER A 51 -11.18 34.71 -4.77
N ALA A 52 -10.70 34.50 -3.55
CA ALA A 52 -9.77 33.43 -3.29
C ALA A 52 -10.42 32.17 -3.91
N GLN A 53 -9.91 31.75 -5.06
CA GLN A 53 -10.34 30.49 -5.65
C GLN A 53 -10.04 29.44 -4.58
N GLY A 54 -11.07 28.83 -4.03
CA GLY A 54 -10.93 27.70 -3.15
C GLY A 54 -10.10 26.60 -3.85
N PRO A 55 -9.55 25.67 -3.10
CA PRO A 55 -8.72 24.60 -3.67
C PRO A 55 -9.44 23.98 -4.86
N VAL A 56 -8.71 23.84 -5.99
CA VAL A 56 -9.25 23.22 -7.21
C VAL A 56 -9.67 21.79 -6.84
N PRO A 57 -10.93 21.39 -7.05
CA PRO A 57 -11.36 20.03 -6.78
C PRO A 57 -10.49 19.05 -7.57
N LEU A 58 -9.85 18.11 -6.88
CA LEU A 58 -9.08 17.07 -7.57
C LEU A 58 -10.04 16.16 -8.35
N PRO A 59 -9.74 15.80 -9.61
CA PRO A 59 -10.55 14.88 -10.38
C PRO A 59 -10.65 13.52 -9.65
N VAL A 60 -11.82 12.90 -9.71
CA VAL A 60 -12.12 11.65 -8.98
C VAL A 60 -11.68 10.43 -9.79
N GLU A 61 -11.64 10.53 -11.12
CA GLU A 61 -11.30 9.44 -12.02
C GLU A 61 -10.31 9.90 -13.09
N ALA A 62 -9.50 8.96 -13.57
CA ALA A 62 -8.68 9.18 -14.76
C ALA A 62 -9.57 9.40 -15.99
N ALA A 63 -9.04 10.10 -17.00
CA ALA A 63 -9.77 10.33 -18.24
C ALA A 63 -10.12 9.00 -18.91
N ARG A 64 -11.40 8.80 -19.23
CA ARG A 64 -11.87 7.67 -20.01
C ARG A 64 -11.98 8.09 -21.49
N GLY A 65 -11.79 7.15 -22.40
CA GLY A 65 -11.93 7.39 -23.83
C GLY A 65 -11.47 6.23 -24.67
N THR A 66 -11.48 6.42 -25.97
CA THR A 66 -10.91 5.45 -26.91
C THR A 66 -9.44 5.83 -27.16
N PRO A 67 -8.47 5.06 -26.64
CA PRO A 67 -7.07 5.32 -26.88
C PRO A 67 -6.69 5.07 -28.35
N SER A 68 -5.67 5.78 -28.82
CA SER A 68 -5.02 5.44 -30.07
C SER A 68 -4.26 4.11 -29.93
N PRO A 69 -4.41 3.16 -30.87
CA PRO A 69 -3.57 1.95 -30.85
C PRO A 69 -2.09 2.30 -30.99
N GLY A 70 -1.27 1.61 -30.21
CA GLY A 70 0.18 1.79 -30.24
C GLY A 70 0.71 2.81 -29.24
N GLY A 71 1.96 3.22 -29.44
CA GLY A 71 2.68 4.12 -28.52
C GLY A 71 3.26 3.41 -27.30
N ARG A 72 4.08 4.15 -26.54
CA ARG A 72 4.77 3.63 -25.35
C ARG A 72 4.43 4.48 -24.13
N LEU A 73 4.01 3.82 -23.04
CA LEU A 73 3.74 4.45 -21.76
C LEU A 73 5.04 4.56 -20.96
N ARG A 74 5.38 5.74 -20.50
CA ARG A 74 6.58 6.01 -19.70
C ARG A 74 6.20 6.11 -18.23
N ILE A 75 6.60 5.11 -17.45
CA ILE A 75 6.27 5.01 -16.02
C ILE A 75 7.50 5.35 -15.19
N ALA A 76 7.41 6.35 -14.32
CA ALA A 76 8.38 6.58 -13.25
C ALA A 76 7.93 5.88 -11.97
N ARG A 77 8.83 5.15 -11.36
CA ARG A 77 8.64 4.40 -10.11
C ARG A 77 9.77 4.74 -9.12
N PRO A 78 9.59 4.51 -7.81
CA PRO A 78 10.70 4.64 -6.87
C PRO A 78 11.89 3.78 -7.31
N ALA A 79 13.10 4.26 -7.08
CA ALA A 79 14.28 3.44 -7.31
C ALA A 79 14.36 2.37 -6.23
N ASN A 80 14.47 1.11 -6.67
CA ASN A 80 14.59 -0.03 -5.78
C ASN A 80 16.04 -0.49 -5.67
N SER A 81 16.30 -1.45 -4.80
CA SER A 81 17.64 -1.96 -4.59
C SER A 81 18.13 -2.78 -5.80
N ARG A 82 19.46 -3.04 -5.85
CA ARG A 82 20.03 -3.97 -6.83
C ARG A 82 19.61 -5.43 -6.62
N ALA A 83 18.94 -5.71 -5.50
CA ALA A 83 18.34 -7.01 -5.21
C ALA A 83 16.91 -7.15 -5.76
N GLU A 84 16.44 -6.18 -6.56
CA GLU A 84 15.15 -6.28 -7.25
C GLU A 84 15.11 -7.50 -8.17
N THR A 85 14.03 -8.26 -8.09
CA THR A 85 13.84 -9.51 -8.83
C THR A 85 12.51 -9.51 -9.59
N LEU A 86 12.49 -10.23 -10.73
CA LEU A 86 11.26 -10.54 -11.47
C LEU A 86 10.60 -11.85 -11.01
N ASP A 87 11.21 -12.56 -10.03
CA ASP A 87 10.53 -13.69 -9.38
C ASP A 87 9.33 -13.17 -8.58
N PRO A 88 8.08 -13.48 -8.99
CA PRO A 88 6.92 -12.98 -8.28
C PRO A 88 6.88 -13.45 -6.82
N ALA A 89 7.28 -14.69 -6.56
CA ALA A 89 7.25 -15.29 -5.24
C ALA A 89 8.15 -14.56 -4.23
N ALA A 90 9.30 -14.05 -4.67
CA ALA A 90 10.29 -13.38 -3.82
C ALA A 90 10.30 -11.84 -3.95
N SER A 91 9.60 -11.27 -4.93
CA SER A 91 9.65 -9.83 -5.22
C SER A 91 8.96 -9.00 -4.15
N LEU A 92 9.60 -7.90 -3.76
CA LEU A 92 9.05 -6.90 -2.81
C LEU A 92 8.84 -5.53 -3.46
N SER A 93 9.14 -5.38 -4.76
CA SER A 93 9.25 -4.04 -5.33
C SER A 93 9.10 -3.92 -6.85
N ALA A 94 8.96 -5.01 -7.59
CA ALA A 94 8.87 -5.00 -9.05
C ALA A 94 7.41 -5.07 -9.57
N TYR A 95 6.45 -4.55 -8.81
CA TYR A 95 5.00 -4.75 -9.05
C TYR A 95 4.57 -4.37 -10.47
N GLU A 96 5.10 -3.26 -11.02
CA GLU A 96 4.74 -2.81 -12.37
C GLU A 96 5.21 -3.78 -13.45
N TYR A 97 6.41 -4.35 -13.27
CA TYR A 97 6.90 -5.39 -14.17
C TYR A 97 6.06 -6.65 -14.03
N LEU A 98 5.79 -7.08 -12.79
CA LEU A 98 5.05 -8.32 -12.54
C LEU A 98 3.66 -8.27 -13.14
N GLY A 99 2.92 -7.18 -12.96
CA GLY A 99 1.59 -7.01 -13.55
C GLY A 99 1.59 -6.92 -15.08
N ALA A 100 2.68 -6.45 -15.70
CA ALA A 100 2.82 -6.42 -17.14
C ALA A 100 3.21 -7.79 -17.74
N LEU A 101 4.01 -8.59 -17.01
CA LEU A 101 4.64 -9.82 -17.51
C LEU A 101 3.85 -11.09 -17.21
N TYR A 102 3.03 -11.10 -16.16
CA TYR A 102 2.45 -12.35 -15.65
C TYR A 102 0.93 -12.24 -15.48
N ASN A 103 0.27 -13.40 -15.40
CA ASN A 103 -1.10 -13.56 -14.92
C ASN A 103 -1.11 -14.53 -13.72
N ARG A 104 -2.22 -14.50 -12.97
CA ARG A 104 -2.47 -15.41 -11.83
C ARG A 104 -3.57 -16.40 -12.18
N LEU A 105 -3.81 -17.35 -11.28
CA LEU A 105 -4.98 -18.21 -11.40
C LEU A 105 -6.27 -17.40 -11.24
N VAL A 106 -6.27 -16.50 -10.25
CA VAL A 106 -7.43 -15.70 -9.83
C VAL A 106 -6.96 -14.27 -9.59
N ARG A 107 -7.76 -13.29 -9.96
CA ARG A 107 -7.61 -11.88 -9.57
C ARG A 107 -8.82 -11.42 -8.75
N LEU A 108 -8.78 -10.23 -8.18
CA LEU A 108 -9.92 -9.63 -7.51
C LEU A 108 -10.56 -8.58 -8.40
N ASP A 109 -11.88 -8.41 -8.28
CA ASP A 109 -12.57 -7.22 -8.78
C ASP A 109 -12.48 -6.06 -7.76
N GLU A 110 -13.05 -4.92 -8.12
CA GLU A 110 -13.04 -3.70 -7.30
C GLU A 110 -13.77 -3.85 -5.95
N THR A 111 -14.57 -4.90 -5.79
CA THR A 111 -15.29 -5.23 -4.56
C THR A 111 -14.57 -6.28 -3.70
N GLY A 112 -13.34 -6.68 -4.11
CA GLY A 112 -12.57 -7.70 -3.41
C GLY A 112 -13.01 -9.14 -3.69
N ARG A 113 -13.89 -9.38 -4.68
CA ARG A 113 -14.36 -10.73 -5.03
C ARG A 113 -13.39 -11.41 -5.97
N PRO A 114 -13.11 -12.71 -5.78
CA PRO A 114 -12.29 -13.48 -6.70
C PRO A 114 -13.00 -13.64 -8.06
N VAL A 115 -12.29 -13.32 -9.12
CA VAL A 115 -12.74 -13.44 -10.51
C VAL A 115 -11.71 -14.19 -11.35
N PRO A 116 -12.13 -14.84 -12.46
CA PRO A 116 -11.26 -15.59 -13.34
C PRO A 116 -10.08 -14.78 -13.90
N ASP A 117 -8.90 -15.45 -13.99
CA ASP A 117 -7.75 -15.03 -14.78
C ASP A 117 -7.25 -16.25 -15.58
N LEU A 118 -6.18 -16.95 -15.20
CA LEU A 118 -5.77 -18.21 -15.84
C LEU A 118 -6.67 -19.39 -15.46
N ALA A 119 -7.28 -19.38 -14.27
CA ALA A 119 -8.40 -20.27 -13.97
C ALA A 119 -9.70 -19.67 -14.51
N THR A 120 -10.50 -20.49 -15.18
CA THR A 120 -11.82 -20.10 -15.74
C THR A 120 -12.95 -20.36 -14.76
N ASP A 121 -12.78 -21.33 -13.87
CA ASP A 121 -13.76 -21.77 -12.89
C ASP A 121 -13.08 -22.56 -11.77
N TRP A 122 -13.75 -22.71 -10.62
CA TRP A 122 -13.31 -23.52 -9.50
C TRP A 122 -14.47 -24.04 -8.67
N SER A 123 -14.23 -25.17 -8.01
CA SER A 123 -15.19 -25.80 -7.09
C SER A 123 -14.48 -26.31 -5.85
N VAL A 124 -15.23 -26.46 -4.76
CA VAL A 124 -14.74 -26.95 -3.47
C VAL A 124 -15.65 -28.06 -2.93
N THR A 125 -15.07 -29.01 -2.22
CA THR A 125 -15.82 -30.03 -1.49
C THR A 125 -16.54 -29.44 -0.26
N PRO A 126 -17.65 -30.05 0.23
CA PRO A 126 -18.42 -29.52 1.35
C PRO A 126 -17.65 -29.33 2.66
N ASP A 127 -16.52 -30.04 2.82
CA ASP A 127 -15.62 -29.92 3.96
C ASP A 127 -14.53 -28.84 3.78
N ALA A 128 -14.59 -28.08 2.68
CA ALA A 128 -13.65 -27.04 2.28
C ALA A 128 -12.18 -27.50 2.20
N ARG A 129 -11.93 -28.81 1.97
CA ARG A 129 -10.57 -29.39 1.99
C ARG A 129 -10.03 -29.73 0.60
N ARG A 130 -10.86 -29.89 -0.41
CA ARG A 130 -10.40 -30.17 -1.77
C ARG A 130 -10.96 -29.15 -2.73
N TRP A 131 -10.06 -28.46 -3.43
CA TRP A 131 -10.35 -27.52 -4.50
C TRP A 131 -9.98 -28.09 -5.85
N THR A 132 -10.83 -27.83 -6.85
CA THR A 132 -10.57 -28.16 -8.26
C THR A 132 -10.67 -26.86 -9.05
N PHE A 133 -9.58 -26.49 -9.74
CA PHE A 133 -9.51 -25.34 -10.65
C PHE A 133 -9.50 -25.83 -12.08
N ARG A 134 -10.38 -25.27 -12.90
CA ARG A 134 -10.36 -25.40 -14.35
C ARG A 134 -9.51 -24.31 -14.95
N LEU A 135 -8.48 -24.67 -15.69
CA LEU A 135 -7.54 -23.73 -16.27
C LEU A 135 -7.90 -23.43 -17.71
N ARG A 136 -7.55 -22.23 -18.15
CA ARG A 136 -7.75 -21.75 -19.52
C ARG A 136 -6.89 -22.55 -20.48
N ASP A 137 -7.51 -23.12 -21.51
CA ASP A 137 -6.80 -23.81 -22.58
C ASP A 137 -6.24 -22.82 -23.62
N GLY A 138 -5.19 -23.23 -24.32
CA GLY A 138 -4.57 -22.47 -25.41
C GLY A 138 -3.73 -21.27 -24.99
N VAL A 139 -3.55 -21.00 -23.70
CA VAL A 139 -2.66 -19.94 -23.21
C VAL A 139 -1.20 -20.33 -23.43
N ARG A 140 -0.37 -19.35 -23.85
CA ARG A 140 1.07 -19.54 -24.04
C ARG A 140 1.86 -18.56 -23.20
N PHE A 141 3.01 -19.01 -22.74
CA PHE A 141 4.05 -18.15 -22.19
C PHE A 141 4.73 -17.33 -23.28
N HIS A 142 5.45 -16.29 -22.91
CA HIS A 142 6.17 -15.41 -23.84
C HIS A 142 7.23 -16.12 -24.69
N ASP A 143 7.70 -17.29 -24.27
CA ASP A 143 8.63 -18.15 -25.00
C ASP A 143 7.94 -19.19 -25.90
N GLY A 144 6.61 -19.14 -25.98
CA GLY A 144 5.79 -20.02 -26.81
C GLY A 144 5.39 -21.35 -26.18
N ARG A 145 5.91 -21.71 -25.00
CA ARG A 145 5.47 -22.91 -24.26
C ARG A 145 3.98 -22.81 -23.91
N PRO A 146 3.19 -23.89 -23.97
CA PRO A 146 1.81 -23.89 -23.48
C PRO A 146 1.78 -23.76 -21.95
N PHE A 147 0.83 -23.00 -21.42
CA PHE A 147 0.49 -22.99 -20.01
C PHE A 147 -0.35 -24.21 -19.67
N THR A 148 -0.04 -24.87 -18.57
CA THR A 148 -0.72 -26.09 -18.09
C THR A 148 -0.89 -26.07 -16.56
N SER A 149 -1.63 -27.05 -16.04
CA SER A 149 -1.78 -27.27 -14.60
C SER A 149 -0.44 -27.52 -13.87
N ARG A 150 0.57 -28.02 -14.58
CA ARG A 150 1.91 -28.24 -14.01
C ARG A 150 2.60 -26.91 -13.65
N ASP A 151 2.41 -25.88 -14.48
CA ASP A 151 2.96 -24.55 -14.22
C ASP A 151 2.31 -23.93 -12.99
N ALA A 152 0.99 -24.09 -12.85
CA ALA A 152 0.26 -23.65 -11.66
C ALA A 152 0.72 -24.38 -10.39
N ALA A 153 0.88 -25.69 -10.45
CA ALA A 153 1.37 -26.49 -9.33
C ALA A 153 2.83 -26.14 -8.98
N PHE A 154 3.70 -25.99 -9.98
CA PHE A 154 5.09 -25.55 -9.79
C PHE A 154 5.16 -24.19 -9.10
N THR A 155 4.37 -23.21 -9.54
CA THR A 155 4.31 -21.88 -8.94
C THR A 155 3.94 -21.93 -7.46
N LEU A 156 2.91 -22.70 -7.10
CA LEU A 156 2.49 -22.82 -5.70
C LEU A 156 3.55 -23.56 -4.86
N ALA A 157 4.18 -24.59 -5.41
CA ALA A 157 5.28 -25.28 -4.75
C ALA A 157 6.51 -24.36 -4.56
N HIS A 158 6.83 -23.52 -5.55
CA HIS A 158 7.90 -22.53 -5.49
C HIS A 158 7.65 -21.48 -4.38
N ILE A 159 6.42 -20.99 -4.24
CA ILE A 159 6.04 -20.07 -3.15
C ILE A 159 6.24 -20.74 -1.78
N LEU A 160 5.89 -22.02 -1.67
CA LEU A 160 5.96 -22.81 -0.42
C LEU A 160 7.40 -23.27 -0.08
N ASP A 161 8.34 -23.16 -1.02
CA ASP A 161 9.74 -23.52 -0.76
C ASP A 161 10.41 -22.50 0.18
N PRO A 162 10.87 -22.94 1.39
CA PRO A 162 11.55 -22.05 2.32
C PRO A 162 12.79 -21.36 1.74
N ALA A 163 13.45 -21.95 0.74
CA ALA A 163 14.63 -21.38 0.09
C ALA A 163 14.32 -20.13 -0.73
N VAL A 164 13.07 -19.97 -1.18
CA VAL A 164 12.60 -18.80 -1.93
C VAL A 164 12.35 -17.61 -0.99
N GLY A 165 11.94 -17.87 0.25
CA GLY A 165 11.66 -16.83 1.24
C GLY A 165 10.44 -15.96 0.88
N SER A 166 9.42 -16.55 0.23
CA SER A 166 8.24 -15.82 -0.20
C SER A 166 7.45 -15.23 0.98
N PRO A 167 7.07 -13.94 0.95
CA PRO A 167 6.15 -13.39 1.94
C PRO A 167 4.78 -14.09 1.98
N GLN A 168 4.37 -14.72 0.88
CA GLN A 168 3.10 -15.47 0.77
C GLN A 168 3.20 -16.90 1.33
N ALA A 169 4.42 -17.42 1.54
CA ALA A 169 4.63 -18.79 2.05
C ALA A 169 3.89 -19.03 3.37
N GLY A 170 4.00 -18.11 4.33
CA GLY A 170 3.33 -18.23 5.63
C GLY A 170 1.79 -18.28 5.54
N VAL A 171 1.21 -17.54 4.60
CA VAL A 171 -0.24 -17.56 4.34
C VAL A 171 -0.67 -18.90 3.75
N LEU A 172 0.01 -19.36 2.70
CA LEU A 172 -0.36 -20.61 2.02
C LEU A 172 -0.04 -21.85 2.86
N SER A 173 1.12 -21.88 3.53
CA SER A 173 1.49 -23.02 4.38
C SER A 173 0.60 -23.23 5.60
N SER A 174 -0.18 -22.21 5.99
CA SER A 174 -1.19 -22.36 7.04
C SER A 174 -2.37 -23.24 6.64
N VAL A 175 -2.56 -23.49 5.33
CA VAL A 175 -3.73 -24.19 4.79
C VAL A 175 -3.38 -25.33 3.83
N MET A 176 -2.19 -25.29 3.19
CA MET A 176 -1.79 -26.28 2.19
C MET A 176 -0.29 -26.57 2.20
N SER A 177 0.09 -27.71 1.66
CA SER A 177 1.47 -28.10 1.40
C SER A 177 1.66 -28.48 -0.07
N ALA A 178 2.91 -28.49 -0.54
CA ALA A 178 3.22 -28.89 -1.92
C ALA A 178 2.78 -30.34 -2.24
N GLY A 179 2.74 -31.20 -1.23
CA GLY A 179 2.27 -32.58 -1.37
C GLY A 179 0.77 -32.72 -1.68
N GLY A 180 -0.03 -31.68 -1.41
CA GLY A 180 -1.46 -31.65 -1.72
C GLY A 180 -1.79 -31.25 -3.16
N LEU A 181 -0.78 -30.89 -3.98
CA LEU A 181 -0.98 -30.46 -5.37
C LEU A 181 -1.03 -31.66 -6.32
N SER A 182 -2.02 -31.70 -7.21
CA SER A 182 -2.09 -32.69 -8.27
C SER A 182 -2.60 -32.11 -9.59
N THR A 183 -2.09 -32.65 -10.69
CA THR A 183 -2.34 -32.19 -12.06
C THR A 183 -2.81 -33.36 -12.93
N PRO A 184 -4.09 -33.81 -12.77
CA PRO A 184 -4.60 -35.00 -13.44
C PRO A 184 -4.62 -34.87 -14.96
N ASP A 185 -4.75 -33.67 -15.47
CA ASP A 185 -4.67 -33.33 -16.89
C ASP A 185 -4.13 -31.89 -17.08
N PRO A 186 -3.78 -31.46 -18.30
CA PRO A 186 -3.18 -30.15 -18.55
C PRO A 186 -4.02 -28.94 -18.12
N THR A 187 -5.34 -29.10 -18.00
CA THR A 187 -6.29 -28.01 -17.71
C THR A 187 -6.95 -28.13 -16.32
N THR A 188 -6.53 -29.09 -15.51
CA THR A 188 -7.11 -29.31 -14.18
C THR A 188 -6.02 -29.28 -13.11
N LEU A 189 -6.12 -28.35 -12.17
CA LEU A 189 -5.34 -28.33 -10.93
C LEU A 189 -6.23 -28.74 -9.77
N VAL A 190 -5.82 -29.74 -9.00
CA VAL A 190 -6.48 -30.16 -7.77
C VAL A 190 -5.57 -29.84 -6.58
N ILE A 191 -6.15 -29.28 -5.53
CA ILE A 191 -5.44 -28.92 -4.30
C ILE A 191 -6.15 -29.56 -3.12
N ASP A 192 -5.47 -30.47 -2.45
CA ASP A 192 -5.89 -31.04 -1.17
C ASP A 192 -5.29 -30.18 -0.03
N LEU A 193 -6.16 -29.64 0.82
CA LEU A 193 -5.76 -28.75 1.90
C LEU A 193 -5.49 -29.51 3.21
N ASP A 194 -4.49 -29.06 3.94
CA ASP A 194 -4.16 -29.56 5.28
C ASP A 194 -5.20 -29.11 6.32
N SER A 195 -5.84 -27.95 6.09
CA SER A 195 -6.95 -27.43 6.89
C SER A 195 -8.07 -26.86 6.00
N PRO A 196 -9.34 -26.84 6.45
CA PRO A 196 -10.44 -26.29 5.66
C PRO A 196 -10.19 -24.83 5.28
N HIS A 197 -10.47 -24.46 4.01
CA HIS A 197 -10.41 -23.06 3.59
C HIS A 197 -11.36 -22.79 2.42
N SER A 198 -12.52 -22.22 2.71
CA SER A 198 -13.57 -21.92 1.73
C SER A 198 -13.29 -20.71 0.85
N GLY A 199 -12.33 -19.86 1.22
CA GLY A 199 -11.90 -18.66 0.49
C GLY A 199 -10.58 -18.81 -0.27
N LEU A 200 -10.08 -20.04 -0.49
CA LEU A 200 -8.78 -20.29 -1.12
C LEU A 200 -8.51 -19.49 -2.41
N PRO A 201 -9.48 -19.34 -3.36
CA PRO A 201 -9.23 -18.60 -4.58
C PRO A 201 -8.76 -17.16 -4.34
N SER A 202 -9.25 -16.51 -3.29
CA SER A 202 -8.83 -15.15 -2.94
C SER A 202 -7.36 -15.06 -2.54
N LEU A 203 -6.77 -16.10 -1.97
CA LEU A 203 -5.35 -16.12 -1.61
C LEU A 203 -4.43 -16.14 -2.84
N PHE A 204 -4.93 -16.64 -3.97
CA PHE A 204 -4.19 -16.69 -5.25
C PHE A 204 -4.22 -15.36 -6.01
N SER A 205 -4.94 -14.37 -5.51
CA SER A 205 -4.93 -13.01 -6.05
C SER A 205 -3.70 -12.19 -5.61
N ALA A 206 -2.92 -12.67 -4.64
CA ALA A 206 -1.69 -12.01 -4.23
C ALA A 206 -0.69 -11.96 -5.40
N TYR A 207 0.07 -10.85 -5.53
CA TYR A 207 1.04 -10.70 -6.64
C TYR A 207 2.15 -11.77 -6.61
N GLN A 208 2.42 -12.37 -5.45
CA GLN A 208 3.35 -13.49 -5.36
C GLN A 208 2.86 -14.75 -6.10
N CYS A 209 1.54 -14.81 -6.37
CA CYS A 209 0.92 -15.95 -7.05
C CYS A 209 0.86 -15.80 -8.58
N TYR A 210 1.59 -14.84 -9.16
CA TYR A 210 1.80 -14.80 -10.60
C TYR A 210 2.48 -16.08 -11.09
N VAL A 211 1.93 -16.67 -12.15
CA VAL A 211 2.36 -17.99 -12.62
C VAL A 211 3.64 -17.91 -13.40
N VAL A 212 4.60 -18.75 -13.03
CA VAL A 212 5.88 -18.96 -13.72
C VAL A 212 5.92 -20.34 -14.38
N PRO A 213 6.69 -20.57 -15.46
CA PRO A 213 6.74 -21.84 -16.16
C PRO A 213 7.33 -22.96 -15.29
N ASP A 214 6.76 -24.16 -15.39
CA ASP A 214 7.28 -25.40 -14.75
C ASP A 214 8.73 -25.66 -15.16
N GLY A 215 9.56 -26.04 -14.17
CA GLY A 215 10.97 -26.32 -14.35
C GLY A 215 11.87 -25.11 -14.53
N SER A 216 11.37 -23.88 -14.32
CA SER A 216 12.19 -22.67 -14.33
C SER A 216 13.24 -22.73 -13.22
N THR A 217 14.48 -22.37 -13.56
CA THR A 217 15.57 -22.24 -12.58
C THR A 217 15.43 -20.92 -11.79
N ALA A 218 16.05 -20.84 -10.61
CA ALA A 218 16.09 -19.61 -9.82
C ALA A 218 16.63 -18.41 -10.60
N ALA A 219 17.61 -18.62 -11.50
CA ALA A 219 18.16 -17.56 -12.35
C ALA A 219 17.15 -17.07 -13.40
N GLU A 220 16.37 -17.99 -14.00
CA GLU A 220 15.36 -17.64 -15.01
C GLU A 220 14.21 -16.87 -14.39
N VAL A 221 13.64 -17.32 -13.25
CA VAL A 221 12.54 -16.59 -12.60
C VAL A 221 12.99 -15.19 -12.13
N THR A 222 14.27 -15.03 -11.75
CA THR A 222 14.81 -13.76 -11.25
C THR A 222 14.93 -12.69 -12.33
N THR A 223 15.24 -13.08 -13.58
CA THR A 223 15.67 -12.12 -14.61
C THR A 223 15.00 -12.27 -15.97
N ALA A 224 14.48 -13.45 -16.33
CA ALA A 224 13.96 -13.69 -17.69
C ALA A 224 12.56 -13.11 -17.90
N GLY A 225 11.75 -12.96 -16.85
CA GLY A 225 10.42 -12.36 -16.95
C GLY A 225 9.48 -13.12 -17.89
N ILE A 226 9.62 -14.45 -17.98
CA ILE A 226 8.79 -15.29 -18.85
C ILE A 226 7.46 -15.57 -18.15
N GLY A 227 6.42 -14.92 -18.58
CA GLY A 227 5.06 -15.05 -18.08
C GLY A 227 4.04 -15.21 -19.19
N THR A 228 2.77 -15.08 -18.85
CA THR A 228 1.62 -15.13 -19.76
C THR A 228 0.96 -13.77 -19.96
N GLY A 229 1.53 -12.70 -19.35
CA GLY A 229 0.96 -11.36 -19.29
C GLY A 229 0.89 -10.65 -20.65
N PRO A 230 0.24 -9.47 -20.69
CA PRO A 230 0.01 -8.73 -21.93
C PRO A 230 1.28 -8.12 -22.54
N PHE A 231 2.38 -8.08 -21.82
CA PHE A 231 3.67 -7.60 -22.30
C PHE A 231 4.76 -8.63 -22.03
N ARG A 232 5.76 -8.71 -22.91
CA ARG A 232 6.97 -9.51 -22.76
C ARG A 232 8.17 -8.63 -22.43
N LEU A 233 9.10 -9.16 -21.65
CA LEU A 233 10.31 -8.45 -21.26
C LEU A 233 11.23 -8.21 -22.47
N SER A 234 11.66 -6.96 -22.65
CA SER A 234 12.70 -6.58 -23.63
C SER A 234 14.01 -6.26 -22.91
N SER A 235 13.95 -5.55 -21.79
CA SER A 235 15.13 -5.29 -20.95
C SER A 235 14.74 -5.10 -19.49
N PHE A 236 15.63 -5.55 -18.59
CA PHE A 236 15.48 -5.34 -17.15
C PHE A 236 16.84 -5.08 -16.52
N ARG A 237 16.92 -4.00 -15.75
CA ARG A 237 18.06 -3.67 -14.92
C ARG A 237 17.57 -3.43 -13.50
N PRO A 238 17.88 -4.31 -12.53
CA PRO A 238 17.49 -4.14 -11.14
C PRO A 238 17.84 -2.75 -10.59
N GLY A 239 16.87 -2.09 -9.99
CA GLY A 239 17.01 -0.71 -9.49
C GLY A 239 17.21 0.36 -10.55
N GLY A 240 17.08 0.03 -11.84
CA GLY A 240 17.33 0.92 -12.97
C GLY A 240 16.16 1.02 -13.96
N ARG A 241 16.50 1.10 -15.24
CA ARG A 241 15.53 1.13 -16.34
C ARG A 241 15.19 -0.27 -16.81
N GLY A 242 14.00 -0.40 -17.38
CA GLY A 242 13.59 -1.58 -18.12
C GLY A 242 12.50 -1.27 -19.11
N THR A 243 12.28 -2.17 -20.04
CA THR A 243 11.30 -2.03 -21.13
C THR A 243 10.56 -3.34 -21.32
N VAL A 244 9.29 -3.22 -21.64
CA VAL A 244 8.45 -4.35 -22.09
C VAL A 244 7.79 -4.00 -23.41
N GLU A 245 7.52 -5.02 -24.24
CA GLU A 245 6.88 -4.93 -25.54
C GLU A 245 5.54 -5.66 -25.51
N ALA A 246 4.56 -5.18 -26.27
CA ALA A 246 3.27 -5.82 -26.42
C ALA A 246 3.41 -7.31 -26.80
N TYR A 247 2.62 -8.16 -26.16
CA TYR A 247 2.51 -9.56 -26.52
C TYR A 247 1.24 -9.78 -27.35
N ASP A 248 1.42 -9.93 -28.66
CA ASP A 248 0.31 -9.99 -29.62
C ASP A 248 -0.57 -11.23 -29.44
N GLU A 249 0.00 -12.33 -28.89
CA GLU A 249 -0.69 -13.60 -28.66
C GLU A 249 -1.32 -13.73 -27.26
N HIS A 250 -1.45 -12.62 -26.52
CA HIS A 250 -2.07 -12.66 -25.19
C HIS A 250 -3.52 -13.15 -25.28
N PHE A 251 -3.91 -14.08 -24.41
CA PHE A 251 -5.20 -14.80 -24.48
C PHE A 251 -6.45 -13.89 -24.38
N ALA A 252 -6.33 -12.71 -23.78
CA ALA A 252 -7.41 -11.72 -23.69
C ALA A 252 -7.32 -10.63 -24.80
N GLY A 253 -6.47 -10.84 -25.79
CA GLY A 253 -6.20 -9.92 -26.89
C GLY A 253 -4.94 -9.08 -26.68
N ARG A 254 -4.44 -8.49 -27.76
CA ARG A 254 -3.27 -7.61 -27.75
C ARG A 254 -3.54 -6.37 -26.89
N PRO A 255 -2.60 -5.92 -26.02
CA PRO A 255 -2.72 -4.66 -25.32
C PRO A 255 -2.77 -3.49 -26.30
N ILE A 256 -3.35 -2.36 -25.88
CA ILE A 256 -3.50 -1.16 -26.71
C ILE A 256 -2.13 -0.55 -27.03
N LEU A 257 -1.23 -0.50 -26.05
CA LEU A 257 0.12 0.05 -26.16
C LEU A 257 1.06 -0.91 -26.90
N ASP A 258 2.06 -0.37 -27.59
CA ASP A 258 3.17 -1.17 -28.16
C ASP A 258 4.19 -1.57 -27.09
N GLY A 259 4.26 -0.86 -25.98
CA GLY A 259 5.18 -1.18 -24.90
C GLY A 259 5.14 -0.19 -23.73
N ILE A 260 5.95 -0.50 -22.73
CA ILE A 260 6.09 0.34 -21.52
C ILE A 260 7.57 0.53 -21.23
N ASP A 261 7.96 1.76 -20.90
CA ASP A 261 9.30 2.13 -20.46
C ASP A 261 9.26 2.47 -18.97
N PHE A 262 10.01 1.74 -18.15
CA PHE A 262 10.11 1.96 -16.71
C PHE A 262 11.36 2.76 -16.37
N TYR A 263 11.18 3.80 -15.55
CA TYR A 263 12.24 4.68 -15.08
C TYR A 263 12.29 4.65 -13.55
N SER A 264 13.39 4.21 -12.96
CA SER A 264 13.58 4.29 -11.51
C SER A 264 14.12 5.67 -11.14
N ILE A 265 13.31 6.46 -10.43
CA ILE A 265 13.64 7.81 -9.97
C ILE A 265 13.29 7.88 -8.48
N GLN A 266 14.31 7.97 -7.61
CA GLN A 266 14.12 7.88 -6.15
C GLN A 266 13.32 9.03 -5.57
N ASP A 267 13.66 10.25 -5.95
CA ASP A 267 13.07 11.45 -5.39
C ASP A 267 11.66 11.72 -5.97
N THR A 268 10.67 11.92 -5.09
CA THR A 268 9.27 12.16 -5.49
C THR A 268 9.12 13.47 -6.26
N GLN A 269 9.82 14.53 -5.85
CA GLN A 269 9.74 15.81 -6.54
C GLN A 269 10.37 15.73 -7.94
N ALA A 270 11.44 14.93 -8.10
CA ALA A 270 12.02 14.69 -9.42
C ALA A 270 11.03 13.93 -10.34
N ARG A 271 10.26 12.96 -9.82
CA ARG A 271 9.19 12.32 -10.59
C ARG A 271 8.10 13.29 -10.99
N VAL A 272 7.66 14.16 -10.07
CA VAL A 272 6.67 15.22 -10.35
C VAL A 272 7.18 16.17 -11.43
N ASN A 273 8.42 16.65 -11.30
CA ASN A 273 9.03 17.55 -12.28
C ASN A 273 9.13 16.87 -13.67
N ALA A 274 9.51 15.59 -13.73
CA ALA A 274 9.57 14.84 -14.98
C ALA A 274 8.17 14.67 -15.63
N LEU A 275 7.12 14.50 -14.83
CA LEU A 275 5.74 14.44 -15.31
C LEU A 275 5.29 15.80 -15.88
N LEU A 276 5.53 16.88 -15.14
CA LEU A 276 5.18 18.25 -15.58
C LEU A 276 5.95 18.69 -16.83
N ALA A 277 7.17 18.19 -17.00
CA ALA A 277 8.00 18.39 -18.20
C ALA A 277 7.70 17.39 -19.35
N GLU A 278 6.65 16.58 -19.24
CA GLU A 278 6.24 15.57 -20.22
C GLU A 278 7.33 14.52 -20.55
N GLN A 279 8.27 14.29 -19.64
CA GLN A 279 9.32 13.27 -19.79
C GLN A 279 8.83 11.87 -19.43
N ILE A 280 7.80 11.79 -18.59
CA ILE A 280 7.10 10.57 -18.18
C ILE A 280 5.59 10.78 -18.30
N ASP A 281 4.82 9.69 -18.28
CA ASP A 281 3.37 9.72 -18.43
C ASP A 281 2.62 9.30 -17.16
N LEU A 282 3.28 8.57 -16.25
CA LEU A 282 2.68 8.06 -15.02
C LEU A 282 3.72 8.01 -13.91
N ILE A 283 3.32 8.43 -12.70
CA ILE A 283 4.08 8.23 -11.46
C ILE A 283 3.43 7.05 -10.73
N SER A 284 4.11 5.90 -10.71
CA SER A 284 3.63 4.69 -10.05
C SER A 284 4.11 4.60 -8.60
N GLN A 285 3.40 3.80 -7.78
CA GLN A 285 3.75 3.46 -6.39
C GLN A 285 4.13 4.66 -5.51
N THR A 286 3.55 5.80 -5.80
CA THR A 286 3.80 7.03 -5.04
C THR A 286 2.45 7.62 -4.67
N ASN A 287 2.23 7.81 -3.38
CA ASN A 287 1.14 8.64 -2.91
C ASN A 287 1.64 10.09 -2.89
N LEU A 288 1.10 10.92 -3.77
CA LEU A 288 1.36 12.34 -3.72
C LEU A 288 0.59 12.94 -2.54
N ASP A 289 1.23 13.79 -1.76
CA ASP A 289 0.50 14.59 -0.78
C ASP A 289 -0.51 15.50 -1.47
N PHE A 290 -1.52 15.94 -0.71
CA PHE A 290 -2.64 16.71 -1.27
C PHE A 290 -2.17 18.01 -1.96
N THR A 291 -1.19 18.70 -1.40
CA THR A 291 -0.66 19.95 -1.97
C THR A 291 0.04 19.70 -3.30
N THR A 292 0.89 18.69 -3.36
CA THR A 292 1.57 18.28 -4.60
C THR A 292 0.54 17.81 -5.64
N ALA A 293 -0.49 17.07 -5.23
CA ALA A 293 -1.57 16.66 -6.12
C ALA A 293 -2.32 17.86 -6.71
N GLN A 294 -2.57 18.91 -5.94
CA GLN A 294 -3.17 20.15 -6.46
C GLN A 294 -2.27 20.86 -7.49
N VAL A 295 -0.95 20.92 -7.25
CA VAL A 295 0.00 21.49 -8.21
C VAL A 295 -0.02 20.71 -9.53
N VAL A 296 -0.02 19.39 -9.48
CA VAL A 296 -0.11 18.54 -10.68
C VAL A 296 -1.45 18.73 -11.39
N ALA A 297 -2.57 18.76 -10.65
CA ALA A 297 -3.91 18.95 -11.21
C ALA A 297 -4.11 20.29 -11.91
N ALA A 298 -3.45 21.35 -11.43
CA ALA A 298 -3.47 22.68 -12.03
C ALA A 298 -2.65 22.78 -13.33
N SER A 299 -1.82 21.78 -13.66
CA SER A 299 -1.02 21.75 -14.88
C SER A 299 -1.86 21.51 -16.14
N THR A 300 -1.44 22.09 -17.26
CA THR A 300 -2.00 21.80 -18.58
C THR A 300 -1.50 20.47 -19.16
N ALA A 301 -0.33 19.99 -18.73
CA ALA A 301 0.31 18.76 -19.21
C ALA A 301 -0.11 17.51 -18.42
N ALA A 302 -0.44 17.67 -17.13
CA ALA A 302 -0.67 16.58 -16.21
C ALA A 302 -2.05 16.66 -15.52
N THR A 303 -2.44 15.58 -14.88
CA THR A 303 -3.67 15.44 -14.07
C THR A 303 -3.42 14.46 -12.95
N ILE A 304 -4.41 14.30 -12.06
CA ILE A 304 -4.40 13.34 -10.96
C ILE A 304 -5.47 12.28 -11.22
N ALA A 305 -5.12 11.02 -11.02
CA ALA A 305 -6.09 9.97 -10.71
C ALA A 305 -6.16 9.79 -9.20
N ARG A 306 -7.37 9.63 -8.68
CA ARG A 306 -7.66 9.42 -7.27
C ARG A 306 -8.08 7.96 -7.06
N VAL A 307 -7.26 7.21 -6.35
CA VAL A 307 -7.61 5.85 -5.91
C VAL A 307 -8.32 5.99 -4.56
N ARG A 308 -9.64 5.83 -4.56
CA ARG A 308 -10.45 6.01 -3.36
C ARG A 308 -10.09 5.01 -2.29
N ASN A 309 -9.89 5.51 -1.05
CA ASN A 309 -9.55 4.67 0.10
C ASN A 309 -8.37 3.72 -0.17
N GLY A 310 -7.39 4.17 -0.97
CA GLY A 310 -6.28 3.33 -1.43
C GLY A 310 -5.29 2.94 -0.35
N GLN A 311 -5.31 3.64 0.79
CA GLN A 311 -4.52 3.33 1.99
C GLN A 311 -5.38 3.46 3.23
N TRP A 312 -5.15 2.63 4.25
CA TRP A 312 -5.71 2.82 5.57
C TRP A 312 -4.61 3.05 6.60
N TYR A 313 -4.83 4.02 7.44
CA TYR A 313 -3.89 4.46 8.45
C TYR A 313 -4.31 3.96 9.80
N THR A 314 -3.32 3.57 10.61
CA THR A 314 -3.58 2.96 11.93
C THR A 314 -2.67 3.54 13.00
N ILE A 315 -3.14 3.41 14.24
CA ILE A 315 -2.35 3.62 15.44
C ILE A 315 -2.41 2.31 16.25
N PRO A 316 -1.50 1.36 15.97
CA PRO A 316 -1.36 0.16 16.78
C PRO A 316 -0.92 0.53 18.20
N LEU A 317 -1.60 -0.07 19.19
CA LEU A 317 -1.31 0.01 20.62
C LEU A 317 -0.76 -1.35 21.04
N LEU A 318 0.51 -1.42 21.41
CA LEU A 318 1.16 -2.70 21.73
C LEU A 318 0.53 -3.33 22.98
N ALA A 319 -0.36 -4.30 22.78
CA ALA A 319 -1.17 -4.92 23.83
C ALA A 319 -0.33 -5.64 24.90
N THR A 320 0.91 -5.98 24.59
CA THR A 320 1.88 -6.55 25.54
C THR A 320 2.62 -5.50 26.36
N SER A 321 2.50 -4.22 26.03
CA SER A 321 3.08 -3.15 26.81
C SER A 321 2.27 -2.89 28.08
N ARG A 322 2.95 -2.33 29.11
CA ARG A 322 2.28 -1.95 30.35
C ARG A 322 1.16 -0.93 30.14
N GLU A 323 1.32 -0.06 29.15
CA GLU A 323 0.40 1.02 28.82
C GLU A 323 -0.93 0.51 28.26
N PHE A 324 -0.91 -0.58 27.49
CA PHE A 324 -2.06 -1.05 26.72
C PHE A 324 -2.47 -2.50 26.98
N SER A 325 -1.94 -3.15 28.01
CA SER A 325 -2.35 -4.51 28.40
C SER A 325 -3.81 -4.55 28.90
N ASP A 326 -4.30 -3.48 29.51
CA ASP A 326 -5.69 -3.37 29.96
C ASP A 326 -6.60 -2.94 28.80
N VAL A 327 -7.62 -3.76 28.51
CA VAL A 327 -8.60 -3.48 27.44
C VAL A 327 -9.35 -2.16 27.66
N ARG A 328 -9.61 -1.77 28.94
CA ARG A 328 -10.31 -0.52 29.27
C ARG A 328 -9.51 0.72 28.84
N VAL A 329 -8.17 0.67 28.93
CA VAL A 329 -7.31 1.74 28.41
C VAL A 329 -7.43 1.84 26.89
N ARG A 330 -7.41 0.70 26.18
CA ARG A 330 -7.57 0.67 24.71
C ARG A 330 -8.93 1.20 24.28
N GLN A 331 -10.00 0.79 24.97
CA GLN A 331 -11.36 1.30 24.74
C GLN A 331 -11.45 2.81 25.01
N ALA A 332 -10.82 3.29 26.07
CA ALA A 332 -10.76 4.73 26.36
C ALA A 332 -10.05 5.51 25.24
N MET A 333 -8.94 4.99 24.72
CA MET A 333 -8.25 5.59 23.57
C MET A 333 -9.15 5.67 22.33
N LYS A 334 -9.91 4.60 22.04
CA LYS A 334 -10.87 4.56 20.92
C LYS A 334 -12.03 5.53 21.11
N LEU A 335 -12.60 5.65 22.29
CA LEU A 335 -13.72 6.58 22.56
C LEU A 335 -13.31 8.06 22.59
N ALA A 336 -12.04 8.35 22.83
CA ALA A 336 -11.58 9.71 23.05
C ALA A 336 -11.32 10.51 21.78
N TYR A 337 -10.93 9.87 20.67
CA TYR A 337 -10.49 10.59 19.48
C TYR A 337 -11.64 11.01 18.56
N ASP A 338 -11.37 11.99 17.70
CA ASP A 338 -12.27 12.51 16.68
C ASP A 338 -11.78 12.11 15.28
N PRO A 339 -12.36 11.08 14.66
CA PRO A 339 -11.89 10.58 13.37
C PRO A 339 -12.10 11.57 12.23
N GLN A 340 -13.18 12.36 12.26
CA GLN A 340 -13.43 13.37 11.22
C GLN A 340 -12.39 14.47 11.25
N ARG A 341 -12.05 14.96 12.44
CA ARG A 341 -11.00 15.95 12.61
C ARG A 341 -9.63 15.44 12.16
N ILE A 342 -9.34 14.16 12.42
CA ILE A 342 -8.10 13.54 11.95
C ILE A 342 -8.08 13.50 10.43
N LEU A 343 -9.16 13.05 9.78
CA LEU A 343 -9.30 13.01 8.33
C LEU A 343 -9.12 14.41 7.70
N ASP A 344 -9.77 15.42 8.28
CA ASP A 344 -9.71 16.80 7.76
C ASP A 344 -8.29 17.40 7.89
N VAL A 345 -7.60 17.14 8.99
CA VAL A 345 -6.25 17.68 9.24
C VAL A 345 -5.18 16.92 8.47
N ALA A 346 -5.25 15.58 8.48
CA ALA A 346 -4.17 14.76 7.94
C ALA A 346 -4.20 14.67 6.40
N VAL A 347 -5.40 14.62 5.79
CA VAL A 347 -5.57 14.44 4.35
C VAL A 347 -6.60 15.39 3.73
N GLN A 348 -6.94 16.49 4.42
CA GLN A 348 -7.87 17.54 3.96
C GLN A 348 -9.23 16.97 3.48
N GLY A 349 -9.75 15.96 4.20
CA GLY A 349 -11.01 15.28 3.89
C GLY A 349 -10.94 14.31 2.72
N ALA A 350 -9.75 14.04 2.16
CA ALA A 350 -9.59 13.10 1.05
C ALA A 350 -9.55 11.65 1.56
N GLY A 351 -10.72 11.07 1.78
CA GLY A 351 -10.86 9.71 2.29
C GLY A 351 -12.19 9.47 3.00
N THR A 352 -12.21 8.48 3.86
CA THR A 352 -13.36 8.07 4.67
C THR A 352 -12.91 7.78 6.10
N VAL A 353 -13.72 8.10 7.09
CA VAL A 353 -13.46 7.72 8.48
C VAL A 353 -13.45 6.19 8.64
N GLY A 354 -12.50 5.68 9.43
CA GLY A 354 -12.27 4.23 9.56
C GLY A 354 -13.17 3.56 10.61
N ASN A 355 -13.66 4.31 11.59
CA ASN A 355 -14.53 3.79 12.67
C ASN A 355 -13.93 2.59 13.43
N ASP A 356 -12.62 2.53 13.59
CA ASP A 356 -11.86 1.40 14.17
C ASP A 356 -12.08 0.03 13.47
N ASN A 357 -12.68 0.04 12.28
CA ASN A 357 -12.84 -1.13 11.43
C ASN A 357 -11.71 -1.19 10.40
N PRO A 358 -10.94 -2.30 10.30
CA PRO A 358 -9.86 -2.43 9.33
C PRO A 358 -10.34 -2.71 7.90
N VAL A 359 -11.60 -3.06 7.72
CA VAL A 359 -12.19 -3.36 6.41
C VAL A 359 -12.69 -2.07 5.77
N VAL A 360 -12.31 -1.81 4.54
CA VAL A 360 -12.71 -0.60 3.81
C VAL A 360 -14.21 -0.62 3.50
N PRO A 361 -14.92 0.53 3.61
CA PRO A 361 -16.40 0.56 3.41
C PRO A 361 -16.89 0.11 2.03
N THR A 362 -16.00 0.02 1.04
CA THR A 362 -16.34 -0.48 -0.31
C THR A 362 -16.22 -1.99 -0.46
N ASP A 363 -15.64 -2.68 0.53
CA ASP A 363 -15.51 -4.14 0.53
C ASP A 363 -16.87 -4.79 0.80
N ALA A 364 -17.17 -5.88 0.10
CA ALA A 364 -18.41 -6.62 0.27
C ALA A 364 -18.57 -7.25 1.67
N ALA A 365 -17.47 -7.43 2.39
CA ALA A 365 -17.46 -7.98 3.74
C ALA A 365 -17.40 -6.90 4.84
N TYR A 366 -17.55 -5.63 4.50
CA TYR A 366 -17.54 -4.54 5.47
C TYR A 366 -18.72 -4.65 6.45
N LEU A 367 -18.43 -4.62 7.75
CA LEU A 367 -19.44 -4.45 8.80
C LEU A 367 -19.76 -2.95 8.94
N PRO A 368 -20.96 -2.48 8.58
CA PRO A 368 -21.35 -1.10 8.78
C PRO A 368 -21.25 -0.71 10.25
N THR A 369 -20.42 0.27 10.55
CA THR A 369 -20.19 0.74 11.92
C THR A 369 -20.02 2.25 11.95
N THR A 370 -20.31 2.85 13.10
CA THR A 370 -20.15 4.29 13.33
C THR A 370 -19.34 4.51 14.58
N HIS A 371 -18.29 5.29 14.46
CA HIS A 371 -17.50 5.71 15.61
C HIS A 371 -18.31 6.69 16.48
N VAL A 372 -18.36 6.42 17.77
CA VAL A 372 -18.98 7.30 18.76
C VAL A 372 -17.88 7.87 19.65
N ARG A 373 -17.65 9.19 19.55
CA ARG A 373 -16.72 9.88 20.43
C ARG A 373 -17.41 10.16 21.77
N ASP A 374 -16.83 9.66 22.86
CA ASP A 374 -17.32 9.86 24.24
C ASP A 374 -16.13 10.07 25.22
N PRO A 375 -15.62 11.31 25.33
CA PRO A 375 -14.49 11.61 26.24
C PRO A 375 -14.84 11.41 27.73
N GLU A 376 -16.12 11.48 28.11
CA GLU A 376 -16.55 11.27 29.50
C GLU A 376 -16.48 9.79 29.87
N ARG A 377 -17.01 8.93 29.00
CA ARG A 377 -16.88 7.49 29.19
C ARG A 377 -15.41 7.04 29.11
N ALA A 378 -14.61 7.65 28.24
CA ALA A 378 -13.16 7.39 28.17
C ALA A 378 -12.47 7.69 29.50
N ARG A 379 -12.78 8.85 30.15
CA ARG A 379 -12.26 9.18 31.49
C ARG A 379 -12.69 8.17 32.54
N ALA A 380 -13.95 7.74 32.51
CA ALA A 380 -14.46 6.75 33.45
C ALA A 380 -13.71 5.40 33.30
N LEU A 381 -13.48 4.93 32.08
CA LEU A 381 -12.72 3.71 31.81
C LEU A 381 -11.27 3.82 32.27
N LEU A 382 -10.63 4.98 32.08
CA LEU A 382 -9.27 5.22 32.59
C LEU A 382 -9.23 5.18 34.10
N ALA A 383 -10.21 5.78 34.79
CA ALA A 383 -10.29 5.73 36.25
C ALA A 383 -10.51 4.30 36.76
N GLU A 384 -11.40 3.53 36.13
CA GLU A 384 -11.62 2.10 36.41
C GLU A 384 -10.35 1.26 36.19
N ALA A 385 -9.48 1.67 35.23
CA ALA A 385 -8.21 1.03 34.91
C ALA A 385 -7.05 1.51 35.82
N GLY A 386 -7.31 2.37 36.82
CA GLY A 386 -6.31 2.86 37.78
C GLY A 386 -5.63 4.18 37.38
N HIS A 387 -6.21 4.93 36.43
CA HIS A 387 -5.70 6.22 35.95
C HIS A 387 -6.70 7.37 36.20
N PRO A 388 -7.16 7.64 37.45
CA PRO A 388 -8.16 8.66 37.71
C PRO A 388 -7.68 10.09 37.41
N ASP A 389 -6.37 10.35 37.46
CA ASP A 389 -5.74 11.64 37.15
C ASP A 389 -5.33 11.78 35.65
N GLY A 390 -5.78 10.85 34.84
CA GLY A 390 -5.47 10.77 33.43
C GLY A 390 -4.30 9.84 33.11
N PHE A 391 -4.03 9.69 31.79
CA PHE A 391 -3.09 8.75 31.24
C PHE A 391 -2.06 9.48 30.35
N SER A 392 -0.82 9.03 30.37
CA SER A 392 0.24 9.62 29.53
C SER A 392 0.93 8.54 28.71
N VAL A 393 1.11 8.81 27.40
CA VAL A 393 1.74 7.89 26.48
C VAL A 393 2.55 8.63 25.40
N GLU A 394 3.61 7.97 24.91
CA GLU A 394 4.38 8.44 23.75
C GLU A 394 3.81 7.79 22.49
N LEU A 395 3.53 8.59 21.45
CA LEU A 395 3.12 8.14 20.10
C LEU A 395 4.24 8.41 19.12
N SER A 396 4.87 7.35 18.64
CA SER A 396 5.92 7.44 17.62
C SER A 396 5.33 7.71 16.24
N THR A 397 5.89 8.69 15.55
CA THR A 397 5.57 9.09 14.17
C THR A 397 6.85 9.29 13.36
N SER A 398 6.74 9.56 12.05
CA SER A 398 7.89 9.78 11.18
C SER A 398 7.50 10.63 9.97
N THR A 399 8.51 11.16 9.28
CA THR A 399 8.36 11.77 7.95
C THR A 399 8.42 10.75 6.81
N LEU A 400 8.41 9.45 7.12
CA LEU A 400 8.36 8.35 6.15
C LEU A 400 7.15 8.45 5.21
N ASP A 401 6.02 8.84 5.76
CA ASP A 401 4.80 9.15 5.02
C ASP A 401 4.29 10.55 5.42
N PRO A 402 3.85 11.38 4.47
CA PRO A 402 3.41 12.76 4.76
C PRO A 402 2.19 12.84 5.68
N VAL A 403 1.40 11.78 5.79
CA VAL A 403 0.19 11.72 6.63
C VAL A 403 0.49 11.40 8.09
N PHE A 404 1.59 10.73 8.40
CA PHE A 404 1.91 10.21 9.73
C PHE A 404 1.93 11.31 10.81
N THR A 405 2.71 12.37 10.61
CA THR A 405 2.87 13.42 11.63
C THR A 405 1.59 14.25 11.82
N PRO A 406 0.91 14.74 10.76
CA PRO A 406 -0.38 15.43 10.92
C PRO A 406 -1.44 14.56 11.63
N MET A 407 -1.52 13.27 11.31
CA MET A 407 -2.43 12.33 11.96
C MET A 407 -2.10 12.18 13.45
N ALA A 408 -0.83 11.95 13.81
CA ALA A 408 -0.40 11.81 15.21
C ALA A 408 -0.70 13.07 16.04
N VAL A 409 -0.45 14.26 15.49
CA VAL A 409 -0.72 15.54 16.15
C VAL A 409 -2.22 15.77 16.32
N SER A 410 -3.01 15.51 15.29
CA SER A 410 -4.48 15.64 15.35
C SER A 410 -5.08 14.65 16.36
N PHE A 411 -4.60 13.41 16.39
CA PHE A 411 -5.00 12.41 17.38
C PHE A 411 -4.67 12.89 18.80
N ALA A 412 -3.43 13.31 19.06
CA ALA A 412 -3.00 13.80 20.37
C ALA A 412 -3.87 14.94 20.89
N ASN A 413 -4.23 15.88 20.02
CA ASN A 413 -5.10 17.00 20.37
C ASN A 413 -6.54 16.55 20.64
N SER A 414 -7.06 15.56 19.90
CA SER A 414 -8.45 15.13 20.02
C SER A 414 -8.73 14.31 21.29
N VAL A 415 -7.73 13.60 21.83
CA VAL A 415 -7.89 12.76 23.03
C VAL A 415 -7.64 13.53 24.34
N ALA A 416 -7.14 14.77 24.26
CA ALA A 416 -6.81 15.58 25.44
C ALA A 416 -8.01 15.83 26.35
N ASP A 417 -9.21 16.00 25.81
CA ASP A 417 -10.45 16.18 26.55
C ASP A 417 -10.79 15.00 27.47
N ALA A 418 -10.30 13.81 27.15
CA ALA A 418 -10.47 12.61 27.98
C ALA A 418 -9.39 12.48 29.07
N GLY A 419 -8.51 13.48 29.24
CA GLY A 419 -7.39 13.42 30.17
C GLY A 419 -6.21 12.58 29.66
N ILE A 420 -6.17 12.27 28.37
CA ILE A 420 -5.09 11.51 27.74
C ILE A 420 -4.04 12.49 27.21
N ARG A 421 -2.83 12.39 27.73
CA ARG A 421 -1.68 13.22 27.33
C ARG A 421 -0.77 12.44 26.40
N VAL A 422 -0.87 12.70 25.10
CA VAL A 422 -0.05 12.06 24.08
C VAL A 422 1.15 12.94 23.75
N ARG A 423 2.35 12.41 23.94
CA ARG A 423 3.59 13.02 23.49
C ARG A 423 3.96 12.46 22.11
N VAL A 424 3.76 13.26 21.08
CA VAL A 424 4.16 12.90 19.72
C VAL A 424 5.69 12.96 19.60
N ARG A 425 6.30 11.86 19.14
CA ARG A 425 7.72 11.73 18.93
C ARG A 425 8.03 11.39 17.47
N ASN A 426 8.77 12.30 16.82
CA ASN A 426 9.21 12.08 15.45
C ASN A 426 10.47 11.21 15.43
N GLU A 427 10.41 10.08 14.75
CA GLU A 427 11.47 9.10 14.60
C GLU A 427 12.09 9.17 13.20
N SER A 428 13.31 8.64 13.04
CA SER A 428 14.00 8.62 11.74
C SER A 428 13.23 7.81 10.70
N ALA A 429 13.03 8.38 9.51
CA ALA A 429 12.38 7.69 8.39
C ALA A 429 13.17 6.47 7.91
N ASP A 430 14.51 6.57 7.87
CA ASP A 430 15.37 5.51 7.34
C ASP A 430 15.37 4.22 8.18
N SER A 431 15.05 4.34 9.47
CA SER A 431 15.10 3.22 10.41
C SER A 431 13.76 2.91 11.09
N TYR A 432 12.66 3.52 10.65
CA TYR A 432 11.36 3.43 11.32
C TYR A 432 10.91 1.98 11.57
N TYR A 433 11.06 1.12 10.60
CA TYR A 433 10.63 -0.27 10.66
C TYR A 433 11.54 -1.20 11.50
N THR A 434 12.61 -0.70 12.10
CA THR A 434 13.50 -1.51 12.96
C THR A 434 13.31 -1.19 14.46
N PRO A 435 13.48 0.08 14.94
CA PRO A 435 13.36 0.37 16.37
C PRO A 435 11.96 0.85 16.78
N VAL A 436 11.02 1.07 15.85
CA VAL A 436 9.70 1.64 16.15
C VAL A 436 8.59 0.63 15.89
N TRP A 437 8.50 0.14 14.66
CA TRP A 437 7.44 -0.77 14.23
C TRP A 437 7.43 -2.05 15.08
N MET A 438 6.28 -2.38 15.69
CA MET A 438 6.07 -3.51 16.60
C MET A 438 6.98 -3.51 17.86
N VAL A 439 7.64 -2.39 18.17
CA VAL A 439 8.55 -2.26 19.33
C VAL A 439 8.06 -1.19 20.31
N LYS A 440 7.59 -0.05 19.78
CA LYS A 440 7.11 1.05 20.63
C LYS A 440 5.67 0.79 21.09
N PRO A 441 5.29 1.29 22.30
CA PRO A 441 3.95 1.10 22.85
C PRO A 441 2.83 1.62 21.95
N ALA A 442 3.03 2.75 21.28
CA ALA A 442 2.11 3.30 20.29
C ALA A 442 2.89 3.90 19.12
N MET A 443 2.42 3.65 17.92
CA MET A 443 3.08 4.10 16.69
C MET A 443 2.04 4.37 15.59
N VAL A 444 2.44 5.12 14.57
CA VAL A 444 1.62 5.36 13.37
C VAL A 444 2.08 4.42 12.27
N THR A 445 1.14 3.75 11.60
CA THR A 445 1.43 2.88 10.46
C THR A 445 0.38 3.05 9.37
N TYR A 446 0.64 2.44 8.21
CA TYR A 446 -0.33 2.35 7.13
C TYR A 446 -0.27 1.01 6.41
N TRP A 447 -1.36 0.70 5.73
CA TRP A 447 -1.49 -0.46 4.85
C TRP A 447 -2.16 -0.05 3.54
N TYR A 448 -1.85 -0.74 2.46
CA TYR A 448 -2.64 -0.62 1.24
C TYR A 448 -3.92 -1.45 1.37
N THR A 449 -5.02 -0.93 0.85
CA THR A 449 -6.29 -1.63 0.72
C THR A 449 -6.26 -2.65 -0.43
N GLY A 450 -7.34 -3.42 -0.61
CA GLY A 450 -7.43 -4.43 -1.67
C GLY A 450 -6.88 -5.80 -1.29
N ARG A 451 -6.66 -6.07 0.01
CA ARG A 451 -6.42 -7.44 0.49
C ARG A 451 -7.74 -8.18 0.65
N PRO A 452 -7.81 -9.48 0.28
CA PRO A 452 -8.93 -10.33 0.66
C PRO A 452 -9.16 -10.30 2.17
N ILE A 453 -10.43 -10.30 2.61
CA ILE A 453 -10.78 -10.19 4.03
C ILE A 453 -10.11 -11.25 4.89
N ASP A 454 -10.05 -12.51 4.43
CA ASP A 454 -9.37 -13.58 5.16
C ASP A 454 -7.89 -13.27 5.37
N GLN A 455 -7.20 -12.83 4.31
CA GLN A 455 -5.80 -12.46 4.40
C GLN A 455 -5.59 -11.26 5.32
N LEU A 456 -6.42 -10.22 5.19
CA LEU A 456 -6.33 -9.01 6.03
C LEU A 456 -6.42 -9.38 7.50
N LEU A 457 -7.47 -10.11 7.90
CA LEU A 457 -7.73 -10.43 9.30
C LEU A 457 -6.71 -11.43 9.88
N ASN A 458 -6.34 -12.46 9.13
CA ASN A 458 -5.36 -13.45 9.59
C ASN A 458 -3.92 -12.91 9.60
N GLN A 459 -3.54 -12.09 8.62
CA GLN A 459 -2.20 -11.55 8.53
C GLN A 459 -1.94 -10.48 9.59
N ILE A 460 -2.91 -9.59 9.84
CA ILE A 460 -2.67 -8.36 10.62
C ILE A 460 -3.20 -8.47 12.05
N PHE A 461 -4.21 -9.31 12.30
CA PHE A 461 -4.87 -9.35 13.62
C PHE A 461 -4.81 -10.70 14.33
N ARG A 462 -4.59 -11.82 13.60
CA ARG A 462 -4.52 -13.15 14.23
C ARG A 462 -3.41 -13.20 15.28
N SER A 463 -3.68 -13.85 16.40
CA SER A 463 -2.72 -14.06 17.48
C SER A 463 -1.44 -14.70 16.95
N GLY A 464 -0.28 -14.12 17.28
CA GLY A 464 1.03 -14.64 16.89
C GLY A 464 1.42 -14.43 15.42
N SER A 465 0.60 -13.77 14.61
CA SER A 465 1.01 -13.40 13.25
C SER A 465 2.19 -12.43 13.28
N SER A 466 3.17 -12.64 12.40
CA SER A 466 4.36 -11.79 12.28
C SER A 466 4.08 -10.35 11.84
N TYR A 467 2.88 -10.08 11.36
CA TYR A 467 2.41 -8.74 10.96
C TYR A 467 1.34 -8.17 11.91
N ASN A 468 1.08 -8.82 13.05
CA ASN A 468 0.17 -8.29 14.07
C ASN A 468 0.86 -7.17 14.85
N GLU A 469 0.75 -5.96 14.31
CA GLU A 469 1.45 -4.75 14.79
C GLU A 469 1.17 -4.40 16.25
N SER A 470 0.01 -4.79 16.76
CA SER A 470 -0.41 -4.52 18.13
C SER A 470 -0.07 -5.65 19.12
N ALA A 471 0.40 -6.79 18.63
CA ALA A 471 0.58 -8.02 19.41
C ALA A 471 -0.69 -8.41 20.20
N TRP A 472 -1.86 -7.99 19.73
CA TRP A 472 -3.14 -8.36 20.34
C TRP A 472 -3.40 -9.85 20.15
N SER A 473 -3.86 -10.50 21.21
CA SER A 473 -4.16 -11.93 21.19
C SER A 473 -5.55 -12.16 21.78
N ASN A 474 -6.42 -12.80 20.98
CA ASN A 474 -7.77 -13.14 21.39
C ASN A 474 -8.18 -14.50 20.82
N PRO A 475 -8.26 -15.57 21.67
CA PRO A 475 -8.63 -16.90 21.22
C PRO A 475 -10.03 -16.99 20.59
N THR A 476 -10.97 -16.14 21.00
CA THR A 476 -12.31 -16.09 20.40
C THR A 476 -12.22 -15.57 18.97
N PHE A 477 -11.44 -14.51 18.74
CA PHE A 477 -11.18 -13.98 17.39
C PHE A 477 -10.54 -15.03 16.48
N ASP A 478 -9.51 -15.73 16.98
CA ASP A 478 -8.85 -16.79 16.21
C ASP A 478 -9.82 -17.92 15.84
N SER A 479 -10.69 -18.33 16.79
CA SER A 479 -11.72 -19.36 16.57
C SER A 479 -12.78 -18.92 15.55
N VAL A 480 -13.17 -17.65 15.56
CA VAL A 480 -14.11 -17.07 14.57
C VAL A 480 -13.50 -17.09 13.17
N LEU A 481 -12.20 -16.75 13.04
CA LEU A 481 -11.51 -16.84 11.76
C LEU A 481 -11.39 -18.29 11.25
N ASP A 482 -11.14 -19.24 12.12
CA ASP A 482 -11.10 -20.67 11.74
C ASP A 482 -12.48 -21.16 11.30
N ALA A 483 -13.56 -20.72 11.97
CA ALA A 483 -14.94 -20.99 11.55
C ALA A 483 -15.25 -20.37 10.19
N ALA A 484 -14.84 -19.12 9.94
CA ALA A 484 -15.01 -18.48 8.63
C ALA A 484 -14.31 -19.26 7.51
N ARG A 485 -13.10 -19.76 7.77
CA ARG A 485 -12.35 -20.57 6.80
C ARG A 485 -13.00 -21.91 6.49
N ALA A 486 -13.62 -22.53 7.48
CA ALA A 486 -14.32 -23.81 7.32
C ALA A 486 -15.72 -23.68 6.68
N GLU A 487 -16.33 -22.50 6.74
CA GLU A 487 -17.72 -22.29 6.30
C GLU A 487 -17.78 -22.08 4.77
N VAL A 488 -18.50 -22.98 4.08
CA VAL A 488 -18.69 -22.90 2.62
C VAL A 488 -19.89 -22.04 2.21
N ASP A 489 -20.89 -21.88 3.10
CA ASP A 489 -22.01 -21.00 2.87
C ASP A 489 -21.56 -19.52 2.92
N PRO A 490 -21.76 -18.74 1.85
CA PRO A 490 -21.22 -17.37 1.79
C PRO A 490 -21.84 -16.42 2.82
N GLU A 491 -23.12 -16.59 3.17
CA GLU A 491 -23.80 -15.71 4.11
C GLU A 491 -23.35 -15.98 5.55
N ARG A 492 -23.22 -17.25 5.93
CA ARG A 492 -22.70 -17.65 7.25
C ARG A 492 -21.24 -17.28 7.39
N ARG A 493 -20.45 -17.46 6.33
CA ARG A 493 -19.04 -17.03 6.31
C ARG A 493 -18.92 -15.53 6.48
N LEU A 494 -19.75 -14.74 5.81
CA LEU A 494 -19.79 -13.29 5.98
C LEU A 494 -20.11 -12.90 7.42
N GLN A 495 -21.04 -13.61 8.07
CA GLN A 495 -21.36 -13.37 9.49
C GLN A 495 -20.14 -13.58 10.39
N HIS A 496 -19.36 -14.65 10.19
CA HIS A 496 -18.11 -14.85 10.93
C HIS A 496 -17.12 -13.68 10.73
N TYR A 497 -17.00 -13.16 9.50
CA TYR A 497 -16.15 -11.98 9.28
C TYR A 497 -16.69 -10.72 9.94
N HIS A 498 -18.01 -10.57 10.06
CA HIS A 498 -18.62 -9.47 10.82
C HIS A 498 -18.33 -9.62 12.33
N ASP A 499 -18.48 -10.83 12.88
CA ASP A 499 -18.16 -11.12 14.29
C ASP A 499 -16.67 -10.82 14.60
N ALA A 500 -15.77 -11.16 13.68
CA ALA A 500 -14.34 -10.85 13.81
C ALA A 500 -14.08 -9.33 13.79
N GLN A 501 -14.74 -8.58 12.91
CA GLN A 501 -14.65 -7.12 12.85
C GLN A 501 -15.14 -6.47 14.15
N GLU A 502 -16.25 -6.97 14.70
CA GLU A 502 -16.80 -6.47 15.97
C GLU A 502 -15.80 -6.66 17.13
N LEU A 503 -15.12 -7.81 17.21
CA LEU A 503 -14.07 -8.04 18.20
C LEU A 503 -12.88 -7.07 18.04
N ILE A 504 -12.47 -6.76 16.82
CA ILE A 504 -11.41 -5.77 16.57
C ILE A 504 -11.87 -4.37 17.03
N ILE A 505 -13.09 -3.98 16.71
CA ILE A 505 -13.65 -2.67 17.05
C ILE A 505 -13.76 -2.52 18.57
N THR A 506 -14.27 -3.54 19.26
CA THR A 506 -14.58 -3.47 20.69
C THR A 506 -13.38 -3.78 21.60
N GLU A 507 -12.55 -4.74 21.26
CA GLU A 507 -11.48 -5.27 22.13
C GLU A 507 -10.07 -5.10 21.54
N GLY A 508 -9.97 -4.97 20.22
CA GLY A 508 -8.71 -4.92 19.50
C GLY A 508 -7.81 -3.75 19.94
N ALA A 509 -6.53 -3.93 19.70
CA ALA A 509 -5.49 -2.99 20.12
C ALA A 509 -5.00 -2.09 18.98
N THR A 510 -5.81 -1.91 17.94
CA THR A 510 -5.50 -1.01 16.82
C THR A 510 -6.61 0.01 16.67
N ILE A 511 -6.22 1.28 16.58
CA ILE A 511 -7.11 2.38 16.22
C ILE A 511 -7.02 2.55 14.71
N THR A 512 -8.15 2.59 14.02
CA THR A 512 -8.25 2.84 12.58
C THR A 512 -9.04 4.13 12.35
N PRO A 513 -8.40 5.30 12.36
CA PRO A 513 -9.10 6.57 12.26
C PRO A 513 -9.62 6.85 10.85
N MET A 514 -8.92 6.39 9.81
CA MET A 514 -9.29 6.74 8.43
C MET A 514 -8.75 5.77 7.38
N PHE A 515 -9.46 5.73 6.28
CA PHE A 515 -8.99 5.31 4.96
C PHE A 515 -8.73 6.56 4.12
N ALA A 516 -7.53 6.72 3.61
CA ALA A 516 -7.15 7.86 2.81
C ALA A 516 -7.13 7.52 1.31
N ASP A 517 -7.48 8.49 0.49
CA ASP A 517 -7.32 8.36 -0.94
C ASP A 517 -5.86 8.47 -1.33
N ARG A 518 -5.45 7.72 -2.34
CA ARG A 518 -4.15 7.86 -2.98
C ARG A 518 -4.24 8.74 -4.23
N PHE A 519 -3.25 9.59 -4.42
CA PHE A 519 -3.15 10.46 -5.58
C PHE A 519 -2.02 10.01 -6.49
N VAL A 520 -2.37 9.69 -7.73
CA VAL A 520 -1.45 9.22 -8.78
C VAL A 520 -1.32 10.28 -9.85
N GLY A 521 -0.10 10.73 -10.13
CA GLY A 521 0.18 11.73 -11.16
C GLY A 521 0.19 11.10 -12.55
N LEU A 522 -0.61 11.65 -13.48
CA LEU A 522 -0.75 11.19 -14.86
C LEU A 522 -0.52 12.30 -15.86
N SER A 523 0.09 12.01 -17.01
CA SER A 523 -0.03 12.86 -18.19
C SER A 523 -1.50 12.91 -18.66
N ARG A 524 -1.96 14.07 -19.13
CA ARG A 524 -3.31 14.18 -19.72
C ARG A 524 -3.49 13.36 -21.01
N LYS A 525 -2.41 12.79 -21.55
CA LYS A 525 -2.45 11.87 -22.68
C LYS A 525 -2.90 10.47 -22.27
N VAL A 526 -2.76 10.09 -21.01
CA VAL A 526 -3.13 8.76 -20.49
C VAL A 526 -4.64 8.63 -20.38
N LEU A 527 -5.17 7.57 -20.95
CA LEU A 527 -6.58 7.20 -20.91
C LEU A 527 -6.77 5.85 -20.23
N ASN A 528 -7.93 5.68 -19.60
CA ASN A 528 -8.38 4.43 -19.00
C ASN A 528 -7.44 3.88 -17.91
N TYR A 529 -6.70 4.78 -17.23
CA TYR A 529 -5.98 4.37 -16.03
C TYR A 529 -6.99 3.90 -14.99
N HIS A 530 -6.82 2.68 -14.53
CA HIS A 530 -7.62 2.08 -13.48
C HIS A 530 -6.71 1.23 -12.59
N GLU A 531 -6.80 1.44 -11.29
CA GLU A 531 -5.99 0.75 -10.29
C GLU A 531 -6.88 0.25 -9.14
N TYR A 532 -6.66 -1.00 -8.75
CA TYR A 532 -7.24 -1.59 -7.56
C TYR A 532 -6.14 -2.35 -6.78
N GLY A 533 -5.94 -2.00 -5.53
CA GLY A 533 -4.82 -2.54 -4.76
C GLY A 533 -3.47 -2.14 -5.37
N PHE A 534 -2.71 -3.12 -5.86
CA PHE A 534 -1.43 -2.92 -6.57
C PHE A 534 -1.53 -3.10 -8.08
N GLU A 535 -2.74 -3.35 -8.58
CA GLU A 535 -2.93 -3.69 -9.98
C GLU A 535 -3.53 -2.53 -10.75
N PHE A 536 -3.11 -2.38 -11.98
CA PHE A 536 -3.84 -1.60 -12.94
C PHE A 536 -4.03 -2.35 -14.27
N ASP A 537 -5.04 -1.94 -15.03
CA ASP A 537 -5.45 -2.65 -16.23
C ASP A 537 -4.49 -2.37 -17.40
N TYR A 538 -3.46 -3.20 -17.51
CA TYR A 538 -2.46 -3.12 -18.57
C TYR A 538 -3.01 -3.37 -19.98
N LEU A 539 -4.18 -4.01 -20.12
CA LEU A 539 -4.78 -4.25 -21.42
C LEU A 539 -5.50 -3.03 -21.99
N ARG A 540 -6.11 -2.21 -21.11
CA ARG A 540 -7.00 -1.12 -21.51
C ARG A 540 -6.39 0.26 -21.38
N ILE A 541 -5.31 0.41 -20.62
CA ILE A 541 -4.58 1.68 -20.56
C ILE A 541 -4.01 2.03 -21.92
N GLY A 542 -4.07 3.30 -22.29
CA GLY A 542 -3.51 3.75 -23.57
C GLY A 542 -3.30 5.25 -23.59
N LEU A 543 -2.87 5.75 -24.73
CA LEU A 543 -2.58 7.15 -24.99
C LEU A 543 -3.58 7.74 -26.01
N ARG A 544 -3.80 9.08 -25.90
CA ARG A 544 -4.57 9.82 -26.90
C ARG A 544 -3.86 9.89 -28.21
#